data_99b43455a6235f136152b69903c0631c
#
_entry.id   99b43455a6235f136152b69903c0631c
#
_cell.length_a   1.000
_cell.length_b   1.000
_cell.length_c   1.000
_cell.angle_alpha   90.00
_cell.angle_beta   90.00
_cell.angle_gamma   90.00
#
_symmetry.space_group_name_H-M   'P 1'
#
loop_
_entity.id
_entity.type
_entity.pdbx_description
1 polymer ?
#
loop_
_entity_poly.entity_id
_entity_poly.type
_entity_poly.pdbx_seq_one_letter_code
_entity_poly.pdbx_strand_id
1 'polypeptide(L)'
;LNAVAHRDYRLGGSIFVRQFSKRLEVISPGGLPPGITPENIIDQQNPRNRRLAEALARCGLIERSGQGLNLMVESAVRQGKPLPSLAGTSAHEVRLTLEGGVRNPAFVRFMEHLGEEKLSSFSTLDYLALECLQQEKPLSAPLRERLAGLLAAGAVESIGRGKGTRYILSEALYASLGAKGTHTRQRGLDRETNKALLLKHLTKHREHGAALAELRQVLPSLPMSAVQDLLKELRNEGRLQLMGARRWARWHLSD
;
A
#
# COMPACT_ATOMS: atom_id res chain seq x y z
N LEU A 1 -13.90 -15.28 -17.04
CA LEU A 1 -13.36 -15.38 -18.44
C LEU A 1 -11.89 -15.77 -18.45
N ASN A 2 -11.01 -15.20 -17.62
CA ASN A 2 -9.60 -15.61 -17.53
C ASN A 2 -9.44 -17.12 -17.32
N ALA A 3 -10.20 -17.71 -16.41
CA ALA A 3 -10.18 -19.15 -16.17
C ALA A 3 -10.54 -19.96 -17.43
N VAL A 4 -11.45 -19.47 -18.27
CA VAL A 4 -11.80 -20.09 -19.56
C VAL A 4 -10.65 -19.92 -20.56
N ALA A 5 -10.12 -18.71 -20.72
CA ALA A 5 -9.04 -18.43 -21.67
C ALA A 5 -7.74 -19.18 -21.36
N HIS A 6 -7.48 -19.47 -20.08
CA HIS A 6 -6.23 -20.09 -19.62
C HIS A 6 -6.37 -21.55 -19.18
N ARG A 7 -7.59 -22.16 -19.21
CA ARG A 7 -7.82 -23.55 -18.89
C ARG A 7 -6.96 -24.48 -19.76
N ASP A 8 -6.44 -25.55 -19.20
CA ASP A 8 -5.84 -26.62 -20.01
C ASP A 8 -6.95 -27.55 -20.51
N TYR A 9 -7.33 -27.39 -21.78
CA TYR A 9 -8.39 -28.18 -22.41
C TYR A 9 -7.99 -29.62 -22.75
N ARG A 10 -6.73 -30.00 -22.56
CA ARG A 10 -6.28 -31.40 -22.67
C ARG A 10 -6.61 -32.21 -21.42
N LEU A 11 -6.89 -31.53 -20.32
CA LEU A 11 -7.27 -32.15 -19.06
C LEU A 11 -8.80 -32.16 -18.92
N GLY A 12 -9.33 -33.26 -18.39
CA GLY A 12 -10.73 -33.35 -17.97
C GLY A 12 -11.05 -32.39 -16.82
N GLY A 13 -12.31 -32.38 -16.41
CA GLY A 13 -12.78 -31.57 -15.30
C GLY A 13 -13.46 -30.26 -15.74
N SER A 14 -13.98 -29.53 -14.80
CA SER A 14 -14.71 -28.27 -15.01
C SER A 14 -14.00 -27.11 -14.30
N ILE A 15 -14.29 -25.90 -14.75
CA ILE A 15 -13.98 -24.70 -14.00
C ILE A 15 -14.99 -24.58 -12.88
N PHE A 16 -14.53 -24.42 -11.64
CA PHE A 16 -15.37 -24.20 -10.48
C PHE A 16 -15.29 -22.75 -10.05
N VAL A 17 -16.46 -22.14 -9.85
CA VAL A 17 -16.61 -20.84 -9.20
C VAL A 17 -17.35 -21.08 -7.90
N ARG A 18 -16.67 -20.85 -6.78
CA ARG A 18 -17.21 -21.08 -5.43
C ARG A 18 -17.34 -19.75 -4.72
N GLN A 19 -18.55 -19.39 -4.37
CA GLN A 19 -18.85 -18.19 -3.62
C GLN A 19 -19.06 -18.53 -2.15
N PHE A 20 -18.31 -17.86 -1.29
CA PHE A 20 -18.46 -17.90 0.16
C PHE A 20 -18.90 -16.52 0.67
N SER A 21 -19.26 -16.40 1.93
CA SER A 21 -19.72 -15.13 2.52
C SER A 21 -18.69 -13.99 2.43
N LYS A 22 -17.38 -14.33 2.44
CA LYS A 22 -16.29 -13.34 2.46
C LYS A 22 -15.23 -13.56 1.38
N ARG A 23 -15.37 -14.55 0.51
CA ARG A 23 -14.42 -14.79 -0.57
C ARG A 23 -15.06 -15.46 -1.76
N LEU A 24 -14.42 -15.28 -2.92
CA LEU A 24 -14.71 -15.97 -4.16
C LEU A 24 -13.49 -16.80 -4.53
N GLU A 25 -13.69 -18.07 -4.88
CA GLU A 25 -12.66 -18.95 -5.41
C GLU A 25 -12.98 -19.33 -6.85
N VAL A 26 -11.99 -19.24 -7.72
CA VAL A 26 -12.07 -19.73 -9.10
C VAL A 26 -10.98 -20.77 -9.28
N ILE A 27 -11.37 -22.00 -9.63
CA ILE A 27 -10.46 -23.12 -9.82
C ILE A 27 -10.57 -23.58 -11.27
N SER A 28 -9.44 -23.67 -11.96
CA SER A 28 -9.36 -24.05 -13.36
C SER A 28 -8.38 -25.20 -13.56
N PRO A 29 -8.73 -26.27 -14.34
CA PRO A 29 -7.82 -27.36 -14.63
C PRO A 29 -6.56 -26.90 -15.38
N GLY A 30 -5.42 -27.48 -14.99
CA GLY A 30 -4.09 -27.17 -15.54
C GLY A 30 -3.37 -26.12 -14.70
N GLY A 31 -2.08 -26.38 -14.37
CA GLY A 31 -1.23 -25.44 -13.63
C GLY A 31 -0.91 -24.17 -14.42
N LEU A 32 -0.08 -23.30 -13.87
CA LEU A 32 0.44 -22.14 -14.59
C LEU A 32 1.28 -22.58 -15.80
N PRO A 33 1.31 -21.82 -16.90
CA PRO A 33 2.18 -22.09 -18.03
C PRO A 33 3.66 -22.14 -17.62
N PRO A 34 4.52 -22.88 -18.34
CA PRO A 34 5.96 -22.91 -18.05
C PRO A 34 6.56 -21.51 -17.98
N GLY A 35 7.38 -21.27 -16.96
CA GLY A 35 8.03 -19.98 -16.72
C GLY A 35 7.15 -18.94 -16.01
N ILE A 36 5.87 -19.23 -15.78
CA ILE A 36 4.97 -18.36 -15.03
C ILE A 36 4.84 -18.88 -13.59
N THR A 37 5.06 -17.99 -12.63
CA THR A 37 4.88 -18.23 -11.20
C THR A 37 3.91 -17.22 -10.60
N PRO A 38 3.35 -17.44 -9.42
CA PRO A 38 2.51 -16.45 -8.75
C PRO A 38 3.19 -15.10 -8.54
N GLU A 39 4.53 -15.06 -8.46
CA GLU A 39 5.31 -13.86 -8.22
C GLU A 39 5.52 -13.01 -9.49
N ASN A 40 5.63 -13.66 -10.67
CA ASN A 40 5.90 -12.97 -11.93
C ASN A 40 4.67 -12.83 -12.85
N ILE A 41 3.55 -13.42 -12.50
CA ILE A 41 2.34 -13.49 -13.35
C ILE A 41 1.79 -12.11 -13.75
N ILE A 42 2.05 -11.07 -12.93
CA ILE A 42 1.61 -9.69 -13.19
C ILE A 42 2.35 -9.12 -14.40
N ASP A 43 3.61 -9.51 -14.58
CA ASP A 43 4.48 -9.01 -15.65
C ASP A 43 4.43 -9.88 -16.91
N GLN A 44 3.73 -11.02 -16.85
CA GLN A 44 3.72 -11.99 -17.94
C GLN A 44 2.39 -11.99 -18.70
N GLN A 45 2.50 -11.98 -20.03
CA GLN A 45 1.37 -12.04 -20.94
C GLN A 45 1.51 -13.26 -21.87
N ASN A 46 1.20 -14.44 -21.32
CA ASN A 46 1.26 -15.66 -22.12
C ASN A 46 -0.05 -16.46 -22.02
N PRO A 47 -1.03 -16.19 -22.90
CA PRO A 47 -2.29 -16.92 -22.88
C PRO A 47 -2.06 -18.38 -23.29
N ARG A 48 -2.50 -19.35 -22.46
CA ARG A 48 -2.44 -20.77 -22.80
C ARG A 48 -3.16 -21.10 -24.10
N ASN A 49 -4.32 -20.52 -24.32
CA ASN A 49 -5.18 -20.73 -25.47
C ASN A 49 -5.29 -19.46 -26.32
N ARG A 50 -4.24 -19.13 -27.06
CA ARG A 50 -4.14 -17.87 -27.79
C ARG A 50 -5.31 -17.62 -28.73
N ARG A 51 -5.73 -18.63 -29.53
CA ARG A 51 -6.87 -18.50 -30.46
C ARG A 51 -8.18 -18.23 -29.73
N LEU A 52 -8.40 -18.90 -28.58
CA LEU A 52 -9.58 -18.66 -27.75
C LEU A 52 -9.57 -17.25 -27.15
N ALA A 53 -8.42 -16.82 -26.61
CA ALA A 53 -8.27 -15.47 -26.09
C ALA A 53 -8.51 -14.41 -27.17
N GLU A 54 -7.98 -14.60 -28.39
CA GLU A 54 -8.24 -13.72 -29.53
C GLU A 54 -9.73 -13.68 -29.93
N ALA A 55 -10.41 -14.83 -29.93
CA ALA A 55 -11.85 -14.91 -30.20
C ALA A 55 -12.66 -14.16 -29.14
N LEU A 56 -12.39 -14.42 -27.85
CA LEU A 56 -13.04 -13.71 -26.75
C LEU A 56 -12.81 -12.20 -26.79
N ALA A 57 -11.59 -11.77 -27.17
CA ALA A 57 -11.28 -10.35 -27.33
C ALA A 57 -12.03 -9.70 -28.51
N ARG A 58 -12.19 -10.41 -29.64
CA ARG A 58 -13.01 -9.93 -30.77
C ARG A 58 -14.50 -9.78 -30.41
N CYS A 59 -14.97 -10.64 -29.51
CA CYS A 59 -16.33 -10.53 -28.96
C CYS A 59 -16.48 -9.46 -27.88
N GLY A 60 -15.42 -8.72 -27.54
CA GLY A 60 -15.45 -7.71 -26.47
C GLY A 60 -15.58 -8.30 -25.05
N LEU A 61 -15.33 -9.62 -24.90
CA LEU A 61 -15.50 -10.31 -23.63
C LEU A 61 -14.26 -10.26 -22.73
N ILE A 62 -13.08 -10.11 -23.33
CA ILE A 62 -11.82 -9.89 -22.61
C ILE A 62 -11.01 -8.81 -23.32
N GLU A 63 -10.11 -8.16 -22.59
CA GLU A 63 -9.14 -7.25 -23.18
C GLU A 63 -7.94 -8.01 -23.76
N ARG A 64 -7.40 -7.51 -24.87
CA ARG A 64 -6.26 -8.15 -25.58
C ARG A 64 -4.94 -8.10 -24.80
N SER A 65 -4.84 -7.18 -23.86
CA SER A 65 -3.57 -6.79 -23.21
C SER A 65 -3.14 -7.67 -22.04
N GLY A 66 -3.82 -8.77 -21.72
CA GLY A 66 -3.47 -9.62 -20.57
C GLY A 66 -3.64 -8.94 -19.19
N GLN A 67 -4.36 -7.83 -19.13
CA GLN A 67 -4.46 -6.98 -17.93
C GLN A 67 -5.44 -7.50 -16.87
N GLY A 68 -6.07 -8.66 -17.06
CA GLY A 68 -7.12 -9.13 -16.16
C GLY A 68 -6.68 -9.27 -14.70
N LEU A 69 -5.46 -9.77 -14.44
CA LEU A 69 -4.95 -9.87 -13.08
C LEU A 69 -4.53 -8.51 -12.54
N ASN A 70 -3.96 -7.64 -13.38
CA ASN A 70 -3.58 -6.29 -13.03
C ASN A 70 -4.80 -5.49 -12.55
N LEU A 71 -5.92 -5.54 -13.29
CA LEU A 71 -7.18 -4.92 -12.88
C LEU A 71 -7.73 -5.48 -11.56
N MET A 72 -7.56 -6.79 -11.30
CA MET A 72 -7.94 -7.37 -10.01
C MET A 72 -7.08 -6.83 -8.87
N VAL A 73 -5.77 -6.69 -9.09
CA VAL A 73 -4.83 -6.11 -8.12
C VAL A 73 -5.19 -4.64 -7.85
N GLU A 74 -5.31 -3.84 -8.88
CA GLU A 74 -5.66 -2.42 -8.78
C GLU A 74 -6.99 -2.20 -8.06
N SER A 75 -8.02 -2.97 -8.45
CA SER A 75 -9.34 -2.93 -7.79
C SER A 75 -9.26 -3.35 -6.33
N ALA A 76 -8.51 -4.39 -6.00
CA ALA A 76 -8.34 -4.85 -4.63
C ALA A 76 -7.68 -3.77 -3.77
N VAL A 77 -6.57 -3.18 -4.25
CA VAL A 77 -5.85 -2.11 -3.52
C VAL A 77 -6.75 -0.88 -3.35
N ARG A 78 -7.42 -0.41 -4.39
CA ARG A 78 -8.35 0.72 -4.34
C ARG A 78 -9.49 0.52 -3.35
N GLN A 79 -9.96 -0.71 -3.22
CA GLN A 79 -11.04 -1.08 -2.29
C GLN A 79 -10.54 -1.47 -0.90
N GLY A 80 -9.25 -1.37 -0.61
CA GLY A 80 -8.64 -1.75 0.66
C GLY A 80 -8.83 -3.23 1.00
N LYS A 81 -8.96 -4.07 -0.02
CA LYS A 81 -9.11 -5.53 0.09
C LYS A 81 -7.77 -6.23 -0.05
N PRO A 82 -7.66 -7.47 0.43
CA PRO A 82 -6.51 -8.31 0.16
C PRO A 82 -6.23 -8.47 -1.33
N LEU A 83 -4.96 -8.53 -1.70
CA LEU A 83 -4.57 -8.84 -3.07
C LEU A 83 -5.11 -10.21 -3.51
N PRO A 84 -5.40 -10.40 -4.81
CA PRO A 84 -5.72 -11.70 -5.37
C PRO A 84 -4.65 -12.73 -4.97
N SER A 85 -5.06 -13.89 -4.51
CA SER A 85 -4.17 -14.95 -4.06
C SER A 85 -4.22 -16.14 -5.02
N LEU A 86 -3.06 -16.62 -5.42
CA LEU A 86 -2.88 -17.86 -6.17
C LEU A 86 -2.38 -19.01 -5.26
N ALA A 87 -2.48 -18.84 -3.96
CA ALA A 87 -2.13 -19.87 -2.99
C ALA A 87 -2.98 -21.15 -3.21
N GLY A 88 -2.33 -22.31 -3.19
CA GLY A 88 -2.98 -23.58 -3.50
C GLY A 88 -3.01 -23.93 -5.00
N THR A 89 -2.44 -23.09 -5.87
CA THR A 89 -2.17 -23.46 -7.26
C THR A 89 -1.14 -24.60 -7.30
N SER A 90 -1.37 -25.58 -8.17
CA SER A 90 -0.52 -26.75 -8.35
C SER A 90 -0.20 -27.00 -9.84
N ALA A 91 0.52 -28.07 -10.15
CA ALA A 91 0.73 -28.50 -11.53
C ALA A 91 -0.59 -28.91 -12.24
N HIS A 92 -1.65 -29.21 -11.49
CA HIS A 92 -2.91 -29.75 -12.00
C HIS A 92 -4.04 -28.75 -12.02
N GLU A 93 -3.97 -27.70 -11.22
CA GLU A 93 -5.01 -26.67 -11.16
C GLU A 93 -4.44 -25.29 -10.82
N VAL A 94 -5.04 -24.25 -11.39
CA VAL A 94 -4.86 -22.88 -10.94
C VAL A 94 -6.01 -22.53 -10.01
N ARG A 95 -5.70 -22.03 -8.82
CA ARG A 95 -6.64 -21.56 -7.82
C ARG A 95 -6.49 -20.07 -7.57
N LEU A 96 -7.48 -19.30 -7.94
CA LEU A 96 -7.56 -17.87 -7.65
C LEU A 96 -8.54 -17.65 -6.50
N THR A 97 -8.09 -16.96 -5.46
CA THR A 97 -8.94 -16.54 -4.33
C THR A 97 -9.00 -15.02 -4.29
N LEU A 98 -10.21 -14.47 -4.27
CA LEU A 98 -10.51 -13.06 -4.10
C LEU A 98 -11.25 -12.87 -2.78
N GLU A 99 -10.65 -12.12 -1.86
CA GLU A 99 -11.27 -11.80 -0.58
C GLU A 99 -12.20 -10.59 -0.70
N GLY A 100 -13.37 -10.66 -0.03
CA GLY A 100 -14.38 -9.59 -0.07
C GLY A 100 -14.26 -8.56 1.04
N GLY A 101 -13.55 -8.90 2.12
CA GLY A 101 -13.47 -8.04 3.31
C GLY A 101 -12.52 -6.85 3.12
N VAL A 102 -12.97 -5.66 3.48
CA VAL A 102 -12.11 -4.46 3.53
C VAL A 102 -11.20 -4.56 4.76
N ARG A 103 -9.89 -4.60 4.56
CA ARG A 103 -8.90 -4.66 5.64
C ARG A 103 -8.64 -3.30 6.28
N ASN A 104 -8.59 -2.27 5.46
CA ASN A 104 -8.27 -0.92 5.90
C ASN A 104 -9.21 0.12 5.30
N PRO A 105 -10.33 0.46 5.98
CA PRO A 105 -11.26 1.50 5.51
C PRO A 105 -10.61 2.89 5.40
N ALA A 106 -9.55 3.10 6.13
CA ALA A 106 -8.82 4.35 6.09
C ALA A 106 -8.00 4.49 4.81
N PHE A 107 -7.41 3.40 4.35
CA PHE A 107 -6.70 3.38 3.07
C PHE A 107 -7.65 3.61 1.89
N VAL A 108 -8.89 3.10 1.97
CA VAL A 108 -9.92 3.41 0.96
C VAL A 108 -10.16 4.91 0.88
N ARG A 109 -10.36 5.57 2.02
CA ARG A 109 -10.54 7.04 2.07
C ARG A 109 -9.34 7.81 1.55
N PHE A 110 -8.13 7.30 1.81
CA PHE A 110 -6.92 7.88 1.23
C PHE A 110 -6.92 7.79 -0.31
N MET A 111 -7.31 6.63 -0.86
CA MET A 111 -7.41 6.47 -2.31
C MET A 111 -8.47 7.40 -2.90
N GLU A 112 -9.62 7.54 -2.24
CA GLU A 112 -10.66 8.50 -2.63
C GLU A 112 -10.13 9.94 -2.60
N HIS A 113 -9.29 10.29 -1.61
CA HIS A 113 -8.68 11.62 -1.47
C HIS A 113 -7.63 11.91 -2.54
N LEU A 114 -6.91 10.90 -3.05
CA LEU A 114 -6.00 11.05 -4.20
C LEU A 114 -6.75 11.45 -5.47
N GLY A 115 -8.02 11.06 -5.58
CA GLY A 115 -8.89 11.38 -6.70
C GLY A 115 -8.65 10.52 -7.95
N GLU A 116 -9.70 10.32 -8.73
CA GLU A 116 -9.68 9.46 -9.92
C GLU A 116 -8.64 9.91 -10.98
N GLU A 117 -8.40 11.20 -11.14
CA GLU A 117 -7.42 11.74 -12.08
C GLU A 117 -6.01 11.21 -11.81
N LYS A 118 -5.57 11.23 -10.54
CA LYS A 118 -4.26 10.69 -10.16
C LYS A 118 -4.25 9.16 -10.21
N LEU A 119 -5.31 8.53 -9.71
CA LEU A 119 -5.41 7.07 -9.70
C LEU A 119 -5.41 6.47 -11.11
N SER A 120 -6.02 7.13 -12.09
CA SER A 120 -6.02 6.67 -13.49
C SER A 120 -4.64 6.72 -14.13
N SER A 121 -3.72 7.52 -13.60
CA SER A 121 -2.33 7.60 -14.07
C SER A 121 -1.42 6.54 -13.44
N PHE A 122 -1.88 5.84 -12.39
CA PHE A 122 -1.08 4.85 -11.69
C PHE A 122 -1.07 3.51 -12.44
N SER A 123 0.10 2.92 -12.49
CA SER A 123 0.28 1.54 -12.96
C SER A 123 0.00 0.54 -11.83
N THR A 124 -0.16 -0.73 -12.17
CA THR A 124 -0.30 -1.82 -11.20
C THR A 124 0.85 -1.84 -10.18
N LEU A 125 2.08 -1.53 -10.61
CA LEU A 125 3.24 -1.45 -9.71
C LEU A 125 3.13 -0.29 -8.73
N ASP A 126 2.50 0.83 -9.09
CA ASP A 126 2.23 1.93 -8.17
C ASP A 126 1.25 1.49 -7.07
N TYR A 127 0.18 0.80 -7.44
CA TYR A 127 -0.77 0.24 -6.47
C TYR A 127 -0.11 -0.79 -5.54
N LEU A 128 0.74 -1.66 -6.06
CA LEU A 128 1.49 -2.63 -5.25
C LEU A 128 2.49 -1.93 -4.31
N ALA A 129 3.15 -0.86 -4.76
CA ALA A 129 4.04 -0.09 -3.90
C ALA A 129 3.28 0.57 -2.74
N LEU A 130 2.11 1.16 -3.02
CA LEU A 130 1.23 1.73 -1.98
C LEU A 130 0.74 0.66 -0.99
N GLU A 131 0.36 -0.53 -1.48
CA GLU A 131 -0.06 -1.65 -0.63
C GLU A 131 1.08 -2.16 0.25
N CYS A 132 2.32 -2.28 -0.29
CA CYS A 132 3.50 -2.62 0.50
C CYS A 132 3.80 -1.57 1.57
N LEU A 133 3.74 -0.27 1.24
CA LEU A 133 3.95 0.82 2.18
C LEU A 133 2.88 0.82 3.28
N GLN A 134 1.62 0.57 2.92
CA GLN A 134 0.52 0.46 3.88
C GLN A 134 0.72 -0.69 4.87
N GLN A 135 1.26 -1.82 4.39
CA GLN A 135 1.54 -3.01 5.21
C GLN A 135 2.91 -2.98 5.88
N GLU A 136 3.67 -1.88 5.72
CA GLU A 136 5.04 -1.74 6.22
C GLU A 136 5.99 -2.86 5.73
N LYS A 137 5.71 -3.40 4.55
CA LYS A 137 6.55 -4.41 3.91
C LYS A 137 7.69 -3.78 3.14
N PRO A 138 8.84 -4.47 3.04
CA PRO A 138 9.95 -4.00 2.21
C PRO A 138 9.55 -3.97 0.74
N LEU A 139 9.94 -2.90 0.05
CA LEU A 139 9.73 -2.76 -1.38
C LEU A 139 10.80 -3.55 -2.16
N SER A 140 10.37 -4.31 -3.17
CA SER A 140 11.25 -4.90 -4.17
C SER A 140 11.88 -3.82 -5.07
N ALA A 141 12.91 -4.16 -5.84
CA ALA A 141 13.58 -3.19 -6.73
C ALA A 141 12.60 -2.53 -7.73
N PRO A 142 11.72 -3.26 -8.46
CA PRO A 142 10.75 -2.63 -9.37
C PRO A 142 9.78 -1.67 -8.66
N LEU A 143 9.36 -1.99 -7.43
CA LEU A 143 8.46 -1.12 -6.67
C LEU A 143 9.17 0.14 -6.16
N ARG A 144 10.46 0.07 -5.87
CA ARG A 144 11.26 1.25 -5.49
C ARG A 144 11.39 2.26 -6.61
N GLU A 145 11.49 1.81 -7.84
CA GLU A 145 11.54 2.68 -9.03
C GLU A 145 10.28 3.53 -9.17
N ARG A 146 9.14 3.06 -8.66
CA ARG A 146 7.88 3.80 -8.68
C ARG A 146 7.78 4.94 -7.67
N LEU A 147 8.65 4.96 -6.65
CA LEU A 147 8.59 5.93 -5.55
C LEU A 147 8.69 7.38 -6.01
N ALA A 148 9.49 7.67 -7.04
CA ALA A 148 9.63 9.05 -7.56
C ALA A 148 8.29 9.57 -8.11
N GLY A 149 7.57 8.76 -8.88
CA GLY A 149 6.23 9.11 -9.38
C GLY A 149 5.20 9.27 -8.26
N LEU A 150 5.21 8.37 -7.28
CA LEU A 150 4.32 8.43 -6.13
C LEU A 150 4.58 9.63 -5.22
N LEU A 151 5.86 10.06 -5.08
CA LEU A 151 6.24 11.29 -4.38
C LEU A 151 5.70 12.52 -5.12
N ALA A 152 5.87 12.57 -6.45
CA ALA A 152 5.38 13.67 -7.28
C ALA A 152 3.84 13.77 -7.24
N ALA A 153 3.15 12.63 -7.22
CA ALA A 153 1.69 12.56 -7.05
C ALA A 153 1.21 12.95 -5.64
N GLY A 154 2.12 13.08 -4.67
CA GLY A 154 1.79 13.37 -3.27
C GLY A 154 1.14 12.19 -2.53
N ALA A 155 1.25 10.96 -3.08
CA ALA A 155 0.74 9.75 -2.46
C ALA A 155 1.68 9.21 -1.38
N VAL A 156 2.97 9.49 -1.51
CA VAL A 156 4.05 9.02 -0.63
C VAL A 156 4.87 10.21 -0.15
N GLU A 157 5.45 10.09 1.01
CA GLU A 157 6.41 11.05 1.57
C GLU A 157 7.70 10.33 1.96
N SER A 158 8.83 11.04 1.83
CA SER A 158 10.12 10.55 2.30
C SER A 158 10.46 11.13 3.68
N ILE A 159 11.04 10.31 4.55
CA ILE A 159 11.50 10.69 5.89
C ILE A 159 12.97 10.29 6.02
N GLY A 160 13.78 11.18 6.61
CA GLY A 160 15.22 10.97 6.77
C GLY A 160 16.02 11.48 5.58
N ARG A 161 17.35 11.21 5.59
CA ARG A 161 18.29 11.65 4.54
C ARG A 161 19.27 10.51 4.20
N GLY A 162 19.72 10.48 2.96
CA GLY A 162 20.74 9.55 2.48
C GLY A 162 20.32 8.09 2.58
N LYS A 163 21.20 7.21 3.07
CA LYS A 163 20.97 5.76 3.18
C LYS A 163 19.84 5.39 4.17
N GLY A 164 19.45 6.31 5.06
CA GLY A 164 18.36 6.14 6.04
C GLY A 164 17.02 6.66 5.57
N THR A 165 16.87 7.07 4.30
CA THR A 165 15.59 7.54 3.78
C THR A 165 14.55 6.41 3.79
N ARG A 166 13.41 6.68 4.42
CA ARG A 166 12.24 5.80 4.44
C ARG A 166 11.09 6.46 3.72
N TYR A 167 10.21 5.65 3.20
CA TYR A 167 9.03 6.09 2.47
C TYR A 167 7.78 5.65 3.22
N ILE A 168 6.84 6.56 3.38
CA ILE A 168 5.55 6.33 4.04
C ILE A 168 4.43 6.91 3.20
N LEU A 169 3.22 6.45 3.41
CA LEU A 169 2.03 7.09 2.82
C LEU A 169 1.91 8.54 3.31
N SER A 170 1.43 9.43 2.44
CA SER A 170 1.39 10.87 2.73
C SER A 170 0.52 11.23 3.93
N GLU A 171 0.77 12.41 4.50
CA GLU A 171 0.01 12.94 5.65
C GLU A 171 -1.50 13.05 5.36
N ALA A 172 -1.88 13.26 4.09
CA ALA A 172 -3.28 13.29 3.67
C ALA A 172 -4.05 12.00 4.05
N LEU A 173 -3.39 10.84 4.02
CA LEU A 173 -3.95 9.59 4.55
C LEU A 173 -4.32 9.75 6.02
N TYR A 174 -3.42 10.30 6.81
CA TYR A 174 -3.59 10.39 8.26
C TYR A 174 -4.57 11.48 8.68
N ALA A 175 -4.66 12.56 7.93
CA ALA A 175 -5.68 13.60 8.12
C ALA A 175 -7.10 13.07 7.87
N SER A 176 -7.26 12.18 6.89
CA SER A 176 -8.56 11.56 6.58
C SER A 176 -9.00 10.50 7.60
N LEU A 177 -8.08 10.00 8.44
CA LEU A 177 -8.33 8.91 9.38
C LEU A 177 -9.01 9.32 10.68
N GLY A 178 -9.00 10.60 11.05
CA GLY A 178 -9.43 11.05 12.37
C GLY A 178 -8.67 10.32 13.49
N ALA A 179 -9.07 10.48 14.74
CA ALA A 179 -8.41 9.86 15.89
C ALA A 179 -8.42 8.33 15.91
N LYS A 180 -9.23 7.66 15.08
CA LYS A 180 -9.32 6.19 14.98
C LYS A 180 -8.33 5.57 13.98
N GLY A 181 -7.68 6.37 13.14
CA GLY A 181 -6.73 5.89 12.11
C GLY A 181 -5.31 5.65 12.61
N THR A 182 -5.09 5.82 13.89
CA THR A 182 -3.79 5.71 14.56
C THR A 182 -3.20 4.30 14.61
N HIS A 183 -4.00 3.28 14.35
CA HIS A 183 -3.56 1.88 14.43
C HIS A 183 -2.52 1.47 13.38
N THR A 184 -2.50 2.10 12.22
CA THR A 184 -1.59 1.72 11.12
C THR A 184 -0.18 2.30 11.29
N ARG A 185 -0.02 3.39 12.02
CA ARG A 185 1.30 3.90 12.45
C ARG A 185 1.84 3.18 13.70
N GLN A 186 1.07 2.31 14.31
CA GLN A 186 1.34 1.83 15.67
C GLN A 186 2.37 0.70 15.77
N ARG A 187 2.67 -0.01 14.71
CA ARG A 187 3.45 -1.25 14.81
C ARG A 187 4.86 -1.24 14.23
N GLY A 188 5.37 -0.14 13.71
CA GLY A 188 6.63 -0.27 12.99
C GLY A 188 7.51 0.96 12.85
N LEU A 189 7.11 2.13 13.29
CA LEU A 189 8.01 3.28 13.24
C LEU A 189 9.05 3.13 14.35
N ASP A 190 10.31 2.90 13.95
CA ASP A 190 11.42 2.91 14.87
C ASP A 190 11.57 4.30 15.52
N ARG A 191 12.37 4.34 16.57
CA ARG A 191 12.60 5.52 17.36
C ARG A 191 13.11 6.72 16.53
N GLU A 192 13.96 6.46 15.55
CA GLU A 192 14.53 7.50 14.67
C GLU A 192 13.48 8.05 13.68
N THR A 193 12.62 7.21 13.16
CA THR A 193 11.51 7.65 12.30
C THR A 193 10.51 8.52 13.07
N ASN A 194 10.21 8.17 14.33
CA ASN A 194 9.37 8.98 15.20
C ASN A 194 9.99 10.36 15.48
N LYS A 195 11.29 10.41 15.76
CA LYS A 195 12.04 11.68 15.89
C LYS A 195 11.97 12.51 14.61
N ALA A 196 12.17 11.89 13.43
CA ALA A 196 12.12 12.58 12.14
C ALA A 196 10.74 13.18 11.87
N LEU A 197 9.64 12.52 12.26
CA LEU A 197 8.28 13.04 12.14
C LEU A 197 8.05 14.27 13.03
N LEU A 198 8.52 14.24 14.28
CA LEU A 198 8.44 15.39 15.19
C LEU A 198 9.22 16.59 14.63
N LEU A 199 10.42 16.37 14.13
CA LEU A 199 11.24 17.42 13.51
C LEU A 199 10.59 17.99 12.25
N LYS A 200 10.02 17.14 11.39
CA LYS A 200 9.30 17.58 10.18
C LYS A 200 8.11 18.48 10.53
N HIS A 201 7.35 18.12 11.56
CA HIS A 201 6.24 18.95 12.04
C HIS A 201 6.74 20.31 12.56
N LEU A 202 7.80 20.31 13.37
CA LEU A 202 8.40 21.56 13.90
C LEU A 202 9.02 22.42 12.80
N THR A 203 9.55 21.83 11.73
CA THR A 203 10.03 22.58 10.55
C THR A 203 8.91 23.35 9.86
N LYS A 204 7.72 22.74 9.74
CA LYS A 204 6.53 23.39 9.17
C LYS A 204 6.01 24.53 10.08
N HIS A 205 6.22 24.43 11.39
CA HIS A 205 5.77 25.40 12.40
C HIS A 205 6.92 26.15 13.06
N ARG A 206 7.99 26.46 12.30
CA ARG A 206 9.22 27.03 12.82
C ARG A 206 9.02 28.32 13.61
N GLU A 207 8.12 29.21 13.14
CA GLU A 207 7.89 30.52 13.77
C GLU A 207 7.22 30.43 15.13
N HIS A 208 6.27 29.50 15.30
CA HIS A 208 5.42 29.44 16.51
C HIS A 208 5.75 28.28 17.43
N GLY A 209 6.60 27.36 16.97
CA GLY A 209 6.85 26.09 17.67
C GLY A 209 5.57 25.28 17.86
N ALA A 210 5.67 24.15 18.55
CA ALA A 210 4.53 23.28 18.80
C ALA A 210 4.39 22.92 20.29
N ALA A 211 3.15 22.90 20.79
CA ALA A 211 2.85 22.42 22.13
C ALA A 211 2.96 20.90 22.20
N LEU A 212 3.20 20.35 23.40
CA LEU A 212 3.26 18.90 23.62
C LEU A 212 1.99 18.18 23.14
N ALA A 213 0.82 18.81 23.32
CA ALA A 213 -0.46 18.26 22.88
C ALA A 213 -0.55 18.14 21.34
N GLU A 214 0.01 19.10 20.61
CA GLU A 214 0.10 19.09 19.14
C GLU A 214 1.08 17.98 18.68
N LEU A 215 2.25 17.89 19.31
CA LEU A 215 3.25 16.87 19.00
C LEU A 215 2.77 15.45 19.30
N ARG A 216 1.91 15.27 20.30
CA ARG A 216 1.22 13.99 20.54
C ARG A 216 0.31 13.62 19.37
N GLN A 217 -0.33 14.59 18.71
CA GLN A 217 -1.18 14.31 17.53
C GLN A 217 -0.35 13.88 16.31
N VAL A 218 0.93 14.27 16.25
CA VAL A 218 1.87 13.80 15.21
C VAL A 218 2.20 12.31 15.40
N LEU A 219 2.29 11.86 16.66
CA LEU A 219 2.57 10.47 17.05
C LEU A 219 1.46 9.92 17.96
N PRO A 220 0.24 9.84 17.47
CA PRO A 220 -0.92 9.53 18.30
C PRO A 220 -0.89 8.10 18.86
N SER A 221 -0.06 7.25 18.29
CA SER A 221 0.17 5.85 18.68
C SER A 221 1.07 5.68 19.91
N LEU A 222 1.88 6.69 20.20
CA LEU A 222 2.77 6.62 21.35
C LEU A 222 2.06 7.16 22.59
N PRO A 223 2.28 6.54 23.76
CA PRO A 223 1.86 7.13 25.00
C PRO A 223 2.60 8.47 25.23
N MET A 224 1.99 9.39 25.95
CA MET A 224 2.55 10.71 26.22
C MET A 224 3.99 10.66 26.75
N SER A 225 4.28 9.69 27.61
CA SER A 225 5.64 9.48 28.15
C SER A 225 6.66 9.19 27.05
N ALA A 226 6.32 8.33 26.09
CA ALA A 226 7.22 8.00 24.98
C ALA A 226 7.47 9.20 24.07
N VAL A 227 6.45 10.04 23.80
CA VAL A 227 6.64 11.29 23.05
C VAL A 227 7.55 12.25 23.80
N GLN A 228 7.36 12.38 25.13
CA GLN A 228 8.22 13.20 25.97
C GLN A 228 9.68 12.71 25.97
N ASP A 229 9.88 11.39 25.99
CA ASP A 229 11.25 10.82 25.95
C ASP A 229 11.93 11.09 24.62
N LEU A 230 11.22 10.98 23.48
CA LEU A 230 11.74 11.37 22.17
C LEU A 230 12.12 12.86 22.10
N LEU A 231 11.29 13.73 22.66
CA LEU A 231 11.56 15.17 22.72
C LEU A 231 12.76 15.50 23.60
N LYS A 232 12.92 14.80 24.74
CA LYS A 232 14.11 14.93 25.61
C LYS A 232 15.38 14.49 24.88
N GLU A 233 15.33 13.38 24.15
CA GLU A 233 16.48 12.92 23.33
C GLU A 233 16.84 13.94 22.26
N LEU A 234 15.87 14.43 21.48
CA LEU A 234 16.10 15.45 20.48
C LEU A 234 16.68 16.75 21.07
N ARG A 235 16.28 17.10 22.29
CA ARG A 235 16.87 18.20 23.05
C ARG A 235 18.32 17.91 23.45
N ASN A 236 18.59 16.71 23.96
CA ASN A 236 19.94 16.29 24.34
C ASN A 236 20.88 16.20 23.11
N GLU A 237 20.33 15.88 21.94
CA GLU A 237 21.03 15.93 20.65
C GLU A 237 21.25 17.36 20.13
N GLY A 238 20.79 18.38 20.86
CA GLY A 238 20.91 19.77 20.45
C GLY A 238 20.00 20.20 19.29
N ARG A 239 19.02 19.36 18.91
CA ARG A 239 18.13 19.59 17.75
C ARG A 239 16.84 20.33 18.10
N LEU A 240 16.45 20.30 19.37
CA LEU A 240 15.25 20.98 19.89
C LEU A 240 15.55 21.77 21.14
N GLN A 241 14.78 22.85 21.33
CA GLN A 241 14.76 23.63 22.55
C GLN A 241 13.33 23.83 23.03
N LEU A 242 13.14 23.88 24.35
CA LEU A 242 11.85 24.17 24.97
C LEU A 242 11.83 25.63 25.38
N MET A 243 10.91 26.40 24.83
CA MET A 243 10.72 27.82 25.15
C MET A 243 9.41 28.02 25.93
N GLY A 244 9.43 28.93 26.91
CA GLY A 244 8.29 29.18 27.77
C GLY A 244 8.20 28.23 28.98
N ALA A 245 7.18 28.44 29.82
CA ALA A 245 6.99 27.67 31.06
C ALA A 245 5.56 27.15 31.19
N ARG A 246 5.40 26.00 31.86
CA ARG A 246 4.10 25.36 32.17
C ARG A 246 3.23 25.18 30.91
N ARG A 247 1.96 25.66 30.93
CA ARG A 247 1.00 25.53 29.82
C ARG A 247 1.36 26.29 28.55
N TRP A 248 2.30 27.21 28.63
CA TRP A 248 2.78 28.02 27.50
C TRP A 248 4.08 27.49 26.90
N ALA A 249 4.61 26.37 27.42
CA ALA A 249 5.83 25.76 26.92
C ALA A 249 5.63 25.22 25.51
N ARG A 250 6.52 25.61 24.58
CA ARG A 250 6.52 25.17 23.18
C ARG A 250 7.89 24.65 22.80
N TRP A 251 7.89 23.62 21.98
CA TRP A 251 9.10 23.05 21.41
C TRP A 251 9.44 23.73 20.11
N HIS A 252 10.68 24.12 19.95
CA HIS A 252 11.23 24.78 18.78
C HIS A 252 12.44 24.00 18.27
N LEU A 253 12.75 24.16 16.97
CA LEU A 253 14.04 23.71 16.45
C LEU A 253 15.14 24.55 17.07
N SER A 254 16.26 23.91 17.43
CA SER A 254 17.49 24.65 17.73
C SER A 254 18.09 25.20 16.43
N ASP A 255 18.63 26.39 16.45
CA ASP A 255 19.29 27.03 15.29
C ASP A 255 20.55 26.29 14.90
#